data_e67afd563d9cb88dd69ccac8411f7d28
#
_entry.id   e67afd563d9cb88dd69ccac8411f7d28
#
_cell.length_a   1.000
_cell.length_b   1.000
_cell.length_c   1.000
_cell.angle_alpha   90.00
_cell.angle_beta   90.00
_cell.angle_gamma   90.00
#
_symmetry.space_group_name_H-M   'P 1'
#
loop_
_entity.id
_entity.type
_entity.pdbx_description
1 polymer ?
#
loop_
_entity_poly.entity_id
_entity_poly.type
_entity_poly.pdbx_seq_one_letter_code
_entity_poly.pdbx_strand_id
1 'polypeptide(L)' 'MKEYTFEDMWLDLKNGYQIYYTYVRNRYVLFKTANNCYTQKLLSDDPKNPQPRMTMITLKRVQEIFPYMEDIEYKIIEGE' A
#
# COMPACT_ATOMS: atom_id res chain seq x y z
N MET A 1 -0.02 10.51 -21.01
CA MET A 1 -0.06 10.46 -19.54
C MET A 1 0.42 9.09 -19.07
N LYS A 2 1.34 9.08 -18.12
CA LYS A 2 1.92 7.84 -17.65
C LYS A 2 1.01 7.20 -16.60
N GLU A 3 0.67 5.95 -16.81
CA GLU A 3 -0.11 5.19 -15.85
C GLU A 3 0.78 4.63 -14.76
N TYR A 4 0.32 4.66 -13.53
CA TYR A 4 1.04 4.09 -12.40
C TYR A 4 0.86 2.57 -12.42
N THR A 5 1.97 1.84 -12.56
CA THR A 5 1.94 0.38 -12.68
C THR A 5 2.41 -0.26 -11.38
N PHE A 6 2.20 -1.58 -11.27
CA PHE A 6 2.72 -2.33 -10.12
C PHE A 6 4.24 -2.23 -10.03
N GLU A 7 4.93 -2.23 -11.17
CA GLU A 7 6.39 -2.09 -11.18
C GLU A 7 6.82 -0.75 -10.60
N ASP A 8 6.07 0.31 -10.92
CA ASP A 8 6.33 1.63 -10.36
C ASP A 8 6.13 1.61 -8.84
N MET A 9 5.08 0.96 -8.38
CA MET A 9 4.81 0.83 -6.95
C MET A 9 5.92 0.06 -6.25
N TRP A 10 6.35 -1.05 -6.84
CA TRP A 10 7.42 -1.86 -6.27
C TRP A 10 8.71 -1.07 -6.13
N LEU A 11 9.06 -0.29 -7.17
CA LEU A 11 10.25 0.55 -7.14
C LEU A 11 10.13 1.64 -6.07
N ASP A 12 8.97 2.26 -5.94
CA ASP A 12 8.75 3.28 -4.92
C ASP A 12 8.89 2.69 -3.52
N LEU A 13 8.32 1.52 -3.29
CA LEU A 13 8.46 0.84 -1.99
C LEU A 13 9.91 0.48 -1.71
N LYS A 14 10.62 0.00 -2.71
CA LYS A 14 12.02 -0.38 -2.59
C LYS A 14 12.88 0.83 -2.23
N ASN A 15 12.50 2.01 -2.72
CA ASN A 15 13.22 3.25 -2.46
C ASN A 15 12.79 3.95 -1.16
N GLY A 16 11.88 3.34 -0.41
CA GLY A 16 11.48 3.87 0.88
C GLY A 16 10.28 4.80 0.86
N TYR A 17 9.61 4.93 -0.27
CA TYR A 17 8.39 5.73 -0.34
C TYR A 17 7.21 5.00 0.27
N GLN A 18 6.29 5.77 0.81
CA GLN A 18 5.01 5.23 1.29
C GLN A 18 3.96 5.35 0.21
N ILE A 19 3.08 4.36 0.12
CA ILE A 19 2.01 4.33 -0.86
C ILE A 19 0.68 4.28 -0.11
N TYR A 20 -0.19 5.25 -0.39
CA TYR A 20 -1.53 5.29 0.18
C TYR A 20 -2.52 4.81 -0.87
N TYR A 21 -3.46 3.99 -0.47
CA TYR A 21 -4.47 3.48 -1.41
C TYR A 21 -5.74 3.08 -0.67
N THR A 22 -6.81 2.97 -1.43
CA THR A 22 -8.10 2.47 -0.94
C THR A 22 -8.34 1.09 -1.52
N TYR A 23 -8.68 0.15 -0.67
CA TYR A 23 -8.98 -1.21 -1.07
C TYR A 23 -10.13 -1.73 -0.23
N VAL A 24 -11.19 -2.20 -0.91
CA VAL A 24 -12.40 -2.73 -0.26
C VAL A 24 -12.90 -1.78 0.85
N ARG A 25 -13.14 -0.52 0.46
CA ARG A 25 -13.68 0.54 1.31
C ARG A 25 -12.78 0.98 2.47
N ASN A 26 -11.59 0.43 2.58
CA ASN A 26 -10.65 0.78 3.64
C ASN A 26 -9.46 1.52 3.06
N ARG A 27 -8.99 2.52 3.81
CA ARG A 27 -7.80 3.28 3.40
C ARG A 27 -6.59 2.69 4.09
N TYR A 28 -5.53 2.46 3.33
CA TYR A 28 -4.30 1.86 3.83
C TYR A 28 -3.08 2.67 3.43
N VAL A 29 -2.01 2.50 4.19
CA VAL A 29 -0.68 2.92 3.77
C VAL A 29 0.22 1.68 3.72
N LEU A 30 0.97 1.56 2.64
CA LEU A 30 1.88 0.44 2.42
C LEU A 30 3.30 0.97 2.44
N PHE A 31 4.18 0.30 3.16
CA PHE A 31 5.58 0.72 3.26
C PHE A 31 6.47 -0.48 3.53
N LYS A 32 7.77 -0.30 3.25
CA LYS A 32 8.77 -1.33 3.48
C LYS A 32 9.30 -1.22 4.90
N THR A 33 9.29 -2.33 5.63
CA THR A 33 9.79 -2.35 7.01
C THR A 33 11.19 -2.95 7.12
N ALA A 34 11.55 -3.85 6.22
CA ALA A 34 12.87 -4.48 6.19
C ALA A 34 13.09 -5.04 4.79
N ASN A 35 14.25 -5.63 4.55
CA ASN A 35 14.54 -6.26 3.26
C ASN A 35 13.48 -7.32 2.96
N ASN A 36 12.79 -7.14 1.83
CA ASN A 36 11.72 -8.05 1.37
C ASN A 36 10.54 -8.15 2.33
N CYS A 37 10.42 -7.20 3.26
CA CYS A 37 9.29 -7.18 4.20
C CYS A 37 8.50 -5.90 4.03
N TYR A 38 7.19 -6.03 3.86
CA TYR A 38 6.28 -4.91 3.64
C TYR A 38 5.15 -4.97 4.65
N THR A 39 4.67 -3.81 5.05
CA THR A 39 3.59 -3.71 6.03
C THR A 39 2.48 -2.82 5.48
N GLN A 40 1.26 -3.27 5.64
CA GLN A 40 0.05 -2.53 5.30
C GLN A 40 -0.59 -2.07 6.59
N LYS A 41 -0.74 -0.75 6.76
CA LYS A 41 -1.36 -0.18 7.94
C LYS A 41 -2.73 0.36 7.58
N LEU A 42 -3.73 0.00 8.38
CA LEU A 42 -5.10 0.44 8.19
C LEU A 42 -5.26 1.87 8.70
N LEU A 43 -5.76 2.75 7.86
CA LEU A 43 -6.01 4.15 8.21
C LEU A 43 -7.48 4.42 8.46
N SER A 44 -8.37 3.70 7.77
CA SER A 44 -9.79 3.80 7.98
C SER A 44 -10.37 2.39 8.00
N ASP A 45 -11.48 2.20 8.71
CA ASP A 45 -12.04 0.88 8.93
C ASP A 45 -13.53 0.87 8.60
N ASP A 46 -13.96 -0.17 7.91
CA ASP A 46 -15.38 -0.40 7.66
C ASP A 46 -15.96 -1.07 8.92
N PRO A 47 -16.94 -0.42 9.62
CA PRO A 47 -17.50 -1.00 10.84
C PRO A 47 -18.11 -2.38 10.66
N LYS A 48 -18.56 -2.68 9.44
CA LYS A 48 -19.18 -3.98 9.15
C LYS A 48 -18.17 -5.07 8.88
N ASN A 49 -16.91 -4.69 8.65
CA ASN A 49 -15.87 -5.62 8.23
C ASN A 49 -14.53 -5.17 8.78
N PRO A 50 -14.35 -5.22 10.10
CA PRO A 50 -13.12 -4.72 10.73
C PRO A 50 -11.91 -5.54 10.31
N GLN A 51 -10.77 -4.83 10.15
CA GLN A 51 -9.52 -5.42 9.72
C GLN A 51 -8.43 -5.17 10.77
N PRO A 52 -7.39 -6.00 10.81
CA PRO A 52 -6.25 -5.72 11.68
C PRO A 52 -5.61 -4.38 11.32
N ARG A 53 -5.14 -3.67 12.34
CA ARG A 53 -4.53 -2.37 12.14
C ARG A 53 -3.26 -2.42 11.31
N MET A 54 -2.43 -3.41 11.57
CA MET A 54 -1.19 -3.60 10.83
C MET A 54 -1.08 -5.05 10.41
N THR A 55 -0.70 -5.27 9.18
CA THR A 55 -0.60 -6.61 8.62
C THR A 55 0.65 -6.69 7.75
N MET A 56 1.44 -7.71 7.97
CA MET A 56 2.55 -7.98 7.06
C MET A 56 1.99 -8.50 5.75
N ILE A 57 2.50 -7.99 4.65
CA ILE A 57 2.01 -8.35 3.33
C ILE A 57 3.19 -8.66 2.43
N THR A 58 3.03 -9.69 1.63
CA THR A 58 4.07 -10.08 0.67
C THR A 58 3.91 -9.27 -0.62
N LEU A 59 5.00 -9.14 -1.36
CA LEU A 59 4.96 -8.47 -2.65
C LEU A 59 4.00 -9.18 -3.61
N LYS A 60 3.94 -10.49 -3.53
CA LYS A 60 3.00 -11.27 -4.33
C LYS A 60 1.56 -10.88 -4.04
N ARG A 61 1.23 -10.70 -2.76
CA ARG A 61 -0.12 -10.28 -2.37
C ARG A 61 -0.42 -8.86 -2.83
N VAL A 62 0.56 -7.97 -2.75
CA VAL A 62 0.41 -6.61 -3.25
C VAL A 62 0.08 -6.65 -4.74
N GLN A 63 0.78 -7.48 -5.49
CA GLN A 63 0.54 -7.63 -6.91
C GLN A 63 -0.88 -8.13 -7.19
N GLU A 64 -1.37 -9.06 -6.38
CA GLU A 64 -2.72 -9.62 -6.54
C GLU A 64 -3.81 -8.57 -6.30
N ILE A 65 -3.63 -7.68 -5.33
CA ILE A 65 -4.64 -6.69 -5.00
C ILE A 65 -4.47 -5.38 -5.77
N PHE A 66 -3.33 -5.17 -6.42
CA PHE A 66 -3.04 -3.92 -7.12
C PHE A 66 -4.13 -3.50 -8.11
N PRO A 67 -4.68 -4.39 -8.95
CA PRO A 67 -5.73 -3.98 -9.91
C PRO A 67 -7.00 -3.46 -9.24
N TYR A 68 -7.19 -3.75 -7.96
CA TYR A 68 -8.40 -3.35 -7.22
C TYR A 68 -8.16 -2.17 -6.32
N MET A 69 -6.94 -1.63 -6.30
CA MET A 69 -6.63 -0.44 -5.51
C MET A 69 -7.21 0.81 -6.18
N GLU A 70 -7.72 1.72 -5.36
CA GLU A 70 -8.31 2.97 -5.80
C GLU A 70 -7.61 4.14 -5.11
N ASP A 71 -7.68 5.33 -5.72
CA ASP A 71 -7.16 6.57 -5.13
C ASP A 71 -5.73 6.43 -4.62
N ILE A 72 -4.86 5.90 -5.46
CA ILE A 72 -3.47 5.65 -5.10
C ILE A 72 -2.70 6.97 -5.01
N GLU A 73 -2.09 7.21 -3.85
CA GLU A 73 -1.16 8.32 -3.65
C GLU A 73 0.22 7.73 -3.42
N TYR A 74 1.15 8.09 -4.26
CA TYR A 74 2.48 7.47 -4.26
C TYR A 74 3.58 8.51 -4.12
N LYS A 75 4.79 8.00 -3.81
CA LYS A 75 5.99 8.82 -3.58
C LYS A 75 5.83 9.77 -2.41
N ILE A 76 5.14 9.29 -1.37
CA ILE A 76 5.00 10.05 -0.13
C ILE A 76 6.22 9.74 0.74
N ILE A 77 6.94 10.76 1.15
CA ILE A 77 8.10 10.61 2.03
C ILE A 77 7.75 11.19 3.37
N GLU A 78 7.85 10.35 4.40
CA GLU A 78 7.58 10.82 5.76
C GLU A 78 8.67 11.80 6.19
N GLY A 79 8.24 12.92 6.79
CA GLY A 79 9.17 13.93 7.26
C GLY A 79 9.53 15.00 6.25
N GLU A 80 8.99 14.93 5.07
CA GLU A 80 9.17 15.94 4.03
C GLU A 80 8.20 17.11 4.21
#